data_ec682a4312247d5cf4e010b1a01499a2
#
_entry.id   ec682a4312247d5cf4e010b1a01499a2
#
_cell.length_a   1.000
_cell.length_b   1.000
_cell.length_c   1.000
_cell.angle_alpha   90.00
_cell.angle_beta   90.00
_cell.angle_gamma   90.00
#
_symmetry.space_group_name_H-M   'P 1'
#
loop_
_entity.id
_entity.type
_entity.pdbx_description
1 polymer ?
#
loop_
_entity_poly.entity_id
_entity_poly.type
_entity_poly.pdbx_seq_one_letter_code
_entity_poly.pdbx_strand_id
1 'polypeptide(L)'
;DTANSKAAQNISLNYSNDVKFPINYKQIENKIGLQTKYVGSKFVAIETEKLNKLSEDLDDVESYGEMVDKLQKMGKVELTEDEKSHIKDTYITVINQQLEKDKFSKVKESDMSGYKLSLTGTDLQNVLVKLLETLKNDQTTVDKLNEYLKIQKNSAKITASQIDDAIKSIKDDTDFSDKNFEIAVYQKNRDVCKLVIETTEGTIAIEKKIEGNQQNIVVSYEMKEDKKSKISFSANFENLESLQNIKENYELIMSLPEVAESSTTTDVDSEVVVYKFSNDVNFTDSATVEDFSSDNSLMLTDYDSDQVSNFLNAVVERISEVNEQQMGQLGLE
;
A
#
# COMPACT_ATOMS: atom_id res chain seq x y z
N ASP A 1 14.94 15.92 -10.03
CA ASP A 1 14.86 17.29 -10.59
C ASP A 1 13.41 17.56 -11.01
N THR A 2 12.63 18.05 -10.06
CA THR A 2 11.19 18.32 -10.25
C THR A 2 10.96 19.47 -11.25
N ALA A 3 11.89 20.42 -11.37
CA ALA A 3 11.75 21.56 -12.29
C ALA A 3 11.85 21.11 -13.76
N ASN A 4 12.57 20.04 -14.05
CA ASN A 4 12.76 19.50 -15.40
C ASN A 4 12.06 18.15 -15.61
N SER A 5 11.19 17.72 -14.69
CA SER A 5 10.47 16.43 -14.75
C SER A 5 11.41 15.24 -15.01
N LYS A 6 12.59 15.24 -14.37
CA LYS A 6 13.59 14.18 -14.48
C LYS A 6 13.80 13.48 -13.14
N ALA A 7 13.82 12.16 -13.16
CA ALA A 7 14.12 11.33 -12.00
C ALA A 7 14.96 10.13 -12.40
N ALA A 8 15.88 9.74 -11.52
CA ALA A 8 16.58 8.46 -11.61
C ALA A 8 16.67 7.82 -10.23
N GLN A 9 16.49 6.52 -10.16
CA GLN A 9 16.46 5.77 -8.90
C GLN A 9 17.08 4.39 -9.11
N ASN A 10 17.90 3.97 -8.16
CA ASN A 10 18.41 2.60 -8.08
C ASN A 10 17.61 1.84 -7.03
N ILE A 11 16.96 0.78 -7.43
CA ILE A 11 16.08 -0.05 -6.61
C ILE A 11 16.77 -1.41 -6.46
N SER A 12 16.78 -1.97 -5.26
CA SER A 12 17.23 -3.34 -5.05
C SER A 12 16.11 -4.13 -4.39
N LEU A 13 15.56 -5.10 -5.10
CA LEU A 13 14.67 -6.11 -4.54
C LEU A 13 15.53 -7.23 -3.98
N ASN A 14 15.40 -7.52 -2.69
CA ASN A 14 16.12 -8.61 -2.06
C ASN A 14 15.10 -9.72 -1.73
N TYR A 15 15.28 -10.87 -2.33
CA TYR A 15 14.55 -12.08 -1.99
C TYR A 15 15.48 -12.97 -1.18
N SER A 16 15.13 -13.24 0.07
CA SER A 16 16.04 -13.84 1.06
C SER A 16 17.32 -13.00 1.29
N ASN A 17 18.27 -13.50 2.07
CA ASN A 17 19.49 -12.75 2.40
C ASN A 17 20.49 -12.63 1.24
N ASP A 18 20.38 -13.47 0.21
CA ASP A 18 21.44 -13.67 -0.80
C ASP A 18 21.03 -13.24 -2.22
N VAL A 19 19.75 -13.13 -2.52
CA VAL A 19 19.27 -12.80 -3.86
C VAL A 19 18.93 -11.33 -3.97
N LYS A 20 19.73 -10.58 -4.76
CA LYS A 20 19.52 -9.16 -5.05
C LYS A 20 19.12 -8.98 -6.49
N PHE A 21 17.95 -8.42 -6.71
CA PHE A 21 17.47 -8.04 -8.04
C PHE A 21 17.56 -6.51 -8.18
N PRO A 22 18.66 -5.97 -8.75
CA PRO A 22 18.82 -4.54 -8.93
C PRO A 22 17.99 -4.06 -10.13
N ILE A 23 17.26 -2.97 -9.94
CA ILE A 23 16.48 -2.29 -10.96
C ILE A 23 16.90 -0.82 -10.94
N ASN A 24 17.32 -0.30 -12.08
CA ASN A 24 17.50 1.12 -12.28
C ASN A 24 16.25 1.69 -12.94
N TYR A 25 15.65 2.67 -12.31
CA TYR A 25 14.53 3.44 -12.84
C TYR A 25 15.03 4.79 -13.33
N LYS A 26 14.50 5.23 -14.46
CA LYS A 26 14.76 6.56 -15.00
C LYS A 26 13.48 7.12 -15.62
N GLN A 27 13.18 8.37 -15.29
CA GLN A 27 12.07 9.12 -15.89
C GLN A 27 12.60 10.43 -16.43
N ILE A 28 12.22 10.76 -17.65
CA ILE A 28 12.53 12.02 -18.33
C ILE A 28 11.27 12.49 -19.04
N GLU A 29 10.68 13.58 -18.53
CA GLU A 29 9.41 14.10 -19.04
C GLU A 29 8.34 13.01 -19.05
N ASN A 30 7.81 12.67 -20.23
CA ASN A 30 6.80 11.63 -20.44
C ASN A 30 7.39 10.24 -20.76
N LYS A 31 8.70 10.03 -20.56
CA LYS A 31 9.37 8.75 -20.82
C LYS A 31 9.79 8.10 -19.51
N ILE A 32 9.51 6.82 -19.39
CA ILE A 32 9.91 5.99 -18.25
C ILE A 32 10.76 4.84 -18.78
N GLY A 33 11.86 4.55 -18.10
CA GLY A 33 12.74 3.43 -18.45
C GLY A 33 13.13 2.62 -17.21
N LEU A 34 13.20 1.32 -17.40
CA LEU A 34 13.71 0.36 -16.43
C LEU A 34 14.92 -0.36 -17.00
N GLN A 35 15.92 -0.59 -16.18
CA GLN A 35 17.11 -1.36 -16.52
C GLN A 35 17.40 -2.36 -15.40
N THR A 36 17.67 -3.58 -15.77
CA THR A 36 18.26 -4.56 -14.86
C THR A 36 19.37 -5.32 -15.58
N LYS A 37 20.45 -5.63 -14.86
CA LYS A 37 21.59 -6.39 -15.41
C LYS A 37 21.21 -7.74 -16.01
N TYR A 38 20.04 -8.29 -15.60
CA TYR A 38 19.56 -9.59 -16.08
C TYR A 38 18.91 -9.50 -17.47
N VAL A 39 18.43 -8.33 -17.87
CA VAL A 39 17.80 -8.09 -19.18
C VAL A 39 18.81 -7.47 -20.16
N GLY A 40 19.67 -6.57 -19.69
CA GLY A 40 20.68 -5.94 -20.54
C GLY A 40 21.31 -4.72 -19.91
N SER A 41 22.19 -4.06 -20.70
CA SER A 41 22.89 -2.84 -20.28
C SER A 41 22.13 -1.55 -20.60
N LYS A 42 21.06 -1.63 -21.41
CA LYS A 42 20.27 -0.47 -21.81
C LYS A 42 18.98 -0.38 -20.97
N PHE A 43 18.48 0.83 -20.81
CA PHE A 43 17.13 1.02 -20.30
C PHE A 43 16.11 0.53 -21.33
N VAL A 44 15.14 -0.25 -20.88
CA VAL A 44 13.92 -0.51 -21.62
C VAL A 44 12.95 0.61 -21.29
N ALA A 45 12.66 1.45 -22.26
CA ALA A 45 11.96 2.69 -22.05
C ALA A 45 10.67 2.78 -22.88
N ILE A 46 9.71 3.53 -22.39
CA ILE A 46 8.40 3.72 -23.02
C ILE A 46 7.94 5.17 -22.84
N GLU A 47 7.25 5.70 -23.84
CA GLU A 47 6.52 6.96 -23.73
C GLU A 47 5.16 6.69 -23.06
N THR A 48 4.88 7.37 -21.95
CA THR A 48 3.65 7.13 -21.16
C THR A 48 2.36 7.38 -21.95
N GLU A 49 2.39 8.33 -22.90
CA GLU A 49 1.23 8.62 -23.77
C GLU A 49 0.92 7.47 -24.76
N LYS A 50 1.94 6.68 -25.13
CA LYS A 50 1.79 5.54 -26.05
C LYS A 50 1.55 4.21 -25.33
N LEU A 51 1.67 4.17 -24.01
CA LEU A 51 1.40 2.99 -23.19
C LEU A 51 -0.05 2.47 -23.40
N ASN A 52 -1.00 3.38 -23.54
CA ASN A 52 -2.41 3.00 -23.76
C ASN A 52 -2.60 2.28 -25.10
N LYS A 53 -1.85 2.66 -26.13
CA LYS A 53 -1.93 1.99 -27.43
C LYS A 53 -1.32 0.59 -27.41
N LEU A 54 -0.21 0.44 -26.68
CA LEU A 54 0.44 -0.87 -26.50
C LEU A 54 -0.44 -1.84 -25.68
N SER A 55 -1.22 -1.33 -24.71
CA SER A 55 -2.11 -2.15 -23.90
C SER A 55 -3.39 -2.56 -24.64
N GLU A 56 -3.85 -1.78 -25.63
CA GLU A 56 -4.97 -2.17 -26.49
C GLU A 56 -4.60 -3.34 -27.41
N ASP A 57 -3.31 -3.48 -27.75
CA ASP A 57 -2.79 -4.55 -28.60
C ASP A 57 -2.36 -5.81 -27.81
N LEU A 58 -2.21 -5.70 -26.48
CA LEU A 58 -1.87 -6.81 -25.59
C LEU A 58 -3.13 -7.19 -24.78
N ASP A 59 -3.83 -8.22 -25.21
CA ASP A 59 -4.94 -8.80 -24.45
C ASP A 59 -4.48 -9.12 -23.01
N ASP A 60 -5.21 -8.62 -21.99
CA ASP A 60 -4.99 -8.82 -20.54
C ASP A 60 -4.01 -7.88 -19.79
N VAL A 61 -3.38 -6.91 -20.40
CA VAL A 61 -2.68 -5.87 -19.65
C VAL A 61 -3.62 -4.70 -19.39
N GLU A 62 -4.44 -4.76 -18.33
CA GLU A 62 -5.09 -3.57 -17.77
C GLU A 62 -4.01 -2.50 -17.60
N SER A 63 -4.12 -1.48 -18.40
CA SER A 63 -2.99 -0.67 -18.80
C SER A 63 -2.26 -0.09 -17.60
N TYR A 64 -0.97 -0.40 -17.48
CA TYR A 64 -0.04 0.28 -16.59
C TYR A 64 -0.13 1.82 -16.80
N GLY A 65 -0.36 2.28 -18.04
CA GLY A 65 -0.66 3.67 -18.37
C GLY A 65 -1.94 4.18 -17.70
N GLU A 66 -3.00 3.38 -17.65
CA GLU A 66 -4.20 3.72 -16.90
C GLU A 66 -3.95 3.78 -15.40
N MET A 67 -3.15 2.87 -14.86
CA MET A 67 -2.77 2.88 -13.45
C MET A 67 -1.93 4.11 -13.10
N VAL A 68 -0.94 4.46 -13.93
CA VAL A 68 -0.12 5.67 -13.74
C VAL A 68 -0.97 6.94 -13.87
N ASP A 69 -1.86 7.01 -14.86
CA ASP A 69 -2.80 8.12 -15.03
C ASP A 69 -3.79 8.22 -13.84
N LYS A 70 -4.29 7.08 -13.35
CA LYS A 70 -5.09 7.01 -12.13
C LYS A 70 -4.31 7.53 -10.91
N LEU A 71 -3.08 7.06 -10.69
CA LEU A 71 -2.25 7.49 -9.56
C LEU A 71 -1.94 9.00 -9.64
N GLN A 72 -1.61 9.52 -10.82
CA GLN A 72 -1.37 10.95 -11.02
C GLN A 72 -2.64 11.79 -10.80
N LYS A 73 -3.81 11.28 -11.21
CA LYS A 73 -5.10 11.96 -10.98
C LYS A 73 -5.57 11.85 -9.54
N MET A 74 -5.33 10.72 -8.87
CA MET A 74 -5.60 10.56 -7.44
C MET A 74 -4.83 11.58 -6.58
N GLY A 75 -3.58 11.86 -6.93
CA GLY A 75 -2.78 12.90 -6.27
C GLY A 75 -3.27 14.33 -6.50
N LYS A 76 -4.22 14.54 -7.41
CA LYS A 76 -4.80 15.87 -7.72
C LYS A 76 -6.12 16.15 -7.00
N VAL A 77 -6.77 15.14 -6.41
CA VAL A 77 -7.97 15.38 -5.57
C VAL A 77 -7.49 15.73 -4.17
N GLU A 78 -7.04 16.95 -4.01
CA GLU A 78 -6.74 17.48 -2.68
C GLU A 78 -8.02 18.05 -2.06
N LEU A 79 -8.26 17.68 -0.81
CA LEU A 79 -9.25 18.36 0.01
C LEU A 79 -8.70 19.73 0.43
N THR A 80 -9.45 20.76 0.23
CA THR A 80 -9.15 22.08 0.81
C THR A 80 -9.14 22.00 2.33
N GLU A 81 -8.53 22.96 3.01
CA GLU A 81 -8.53 23.00 4.48
C GLU A 81 -9.95 23.13 5.05
N ASP A 82 -10.83 23.85 4.35
CA ASP A 82 -12.24 23.98 4.75
C ASP A 82 -12.99 22.65 4.59
N GLU A 83 -12.76 21.89 3.52
CA GLU A 83 -13.33 20.56 3.33
C GLU A 83 -12.82 19.56 4.36
N LYS A 84 -11.51 19.57 4.67
CA LYS A 84 -10.92 18.75 5.74
C LYS A 84 -11.54 19.07 7.09
N SER A 85 -11.69 20.37 7.41
CA SER A 85 -12.31 20.81 8.66
C SER A 85 -13.78 20.39 8.71
N HIS A 86 -14.54 20.60 7.63
CA HIS A 86 -15.93 20.18 7.54
C HIS A 86 -16.11 18.68 7.80
N ILE A 87 -15.36 17.84 7.09
CA ILE A 87 -15.41 16.38 7.26
C ILE A 87 -15.07 16.01 8.70
N LYS A 88 -13.96 16.54 9.21
CA LYS A 88 -13.52 16.29 10.58
C LYS A 88 -14.59 16.67 11.60
N ASP A 89 -15.07 17.89 11.55
CA ASP A 89 -16.00 18.43 12.55
C ASP A 89 -17.36 17.73 12.48
N THR A 90 -17.85 17.43 11.28
CA THR A 90 -19.11 16.73 11.07
C THR A 90 -19.04 15.29 11.59
N TYR A 91 -18.09 14.50 11.09
CA TYR A 91 -18.08 13.06 11.35
C TYR A 91 -17.48 12.70 12.71
N ILE A 92 -16.49 13.45 13.21
CA ILE A 92 -16.00 13.29 14.58
C ILE A 92 -17.09 13.63 15.59
N THR A 93 -17.89 14.67 15.33
CA THR A 93 -19.04 15.01 16.19
C THR A 93 -20.05 13.89 16.23
N VAL A 94 -20.41 13.29 15.09
CA VAL A 94 -21.31 12.15 15.01
C VAL A 94 -20.77 10.96 15.79
N ILE A 95 -19.51 10.61 15.60
CA ILE A 95 -18.87 9.52 16.35
C ILE A 95 -18.93 9.78 17.85
N ASN A 96 -18.53 10.99 18.29
CA ASN A 96 -18.51 11.36 19.69
C ASN A 96 -19.91 11.34 20.35
N GLN A 97 -20.96 11.60 19.59
CA GLN A 97 -22.35 11.52 20.06
C GLN A 97 -22.85 10.08 20.24
N GLN A 98 -22.28 9.12 19.50
CA GLN A 98 -22.67 7.72 19.55
C GLN A 98 -21.86 6.92 20.58
N LEU A 99 -20.70 7.46 21.03
CA LEU A 99 -19.81 6.76 21.95
C LEU A 99 -20.01 7.24 23.38
N GLU A 100 -20.48 6.35 24.25
CA GLU A 100 -20.62 6.61 25.68
C GLU A 100 -19.25 6.55 26.38
N LYS A 101 -19.12 7.28 27.50
CA LYS A 101 -17.83 7.38 28.22
C LYS A 101 -17.35 6.05 28.81
N ASP A 102 -18.24 5.17 29.14
CA ASP A 102 -17.98 3.85 29.70
C ASP A 102 -17.37 2.87 28.69
N LYS A 103 -17.49 3.18 27.39
CA LYS A 103 -16.81 2.44 26.31
C LYS A 103 -15.30 2.70 26.30
N PHE A 104 -14.84 3.74 26.99
CA PHE A 104 -13.42 4.12 27.02
C PHE A 104 -12.78 3.66 28.33
N SER A 105 -11.63 3.02 28.22
CA SER A 105 -10.78 2.63 29.35
C SER A 105 -9.35 3.11 29.14
N LYS A 106 -8.62 3.33 30.24
CA LYS A 106 -7.18 3.62 30.18
C LYS A 106 -6.42 2.32 30.01
N VAL A 107 -5.41 2.34 29.14
CA VAL A 107 -4.50 1.23 28.93
C VAL A 107 -3.05 1.65 29.15
N LYS A 108 -2.23 0.70 29.52
CA LYS A 108 -0.80 0.89 29.70
C LYS A 108 -0.06 -0.34 29.19
N GLU A 109 1.00 -0.11 28.40
CA GLU A 109 1.88 -1.14 27.88
C GLU A 109 3.32 -0.65 28.01
N SER A 110 4.13 -1.30 28.84
CA SER A 110 5.50 -0.85 29.15
C SER A 110 5.54 0.62 29.61
N ASP A 111 6.19 1.48 28.86
CA ASP A 111 6.32 2.93 29.11
C ASP A 111 5.32 3.79 28.33
N MET A 112 4.41 3.14 27.58
CA MET A 112 3.34 3.78 26.85
C MET A 112 2.05 3.80 27.66
N SER A 113 1.26 4.84 27.52
CA SER A 113 -0.07 4.98 28.10
C SER A 113 -1.05 5.40 27.02
N GLY A 114 -2.32 5.06 27.22
CA GLY A 114 -3.30 5.36 26.20
C GLY A 114 -4.73 5.13 26.62
N TYR A 115 -5.58 5.05 25.62
CA TYR A 115 -6.99 4.78 25.78
C TYR A 115 -7.41 3.65 24.84
N LYS A 116 -8.30 2.83 25.33
CA LYS A 116 -8.96 1.77 24.57
C LYS A 116 -10.46 2.07 24.50
N LEU A 117 -11.00 1.98 23.31
CA LEU A 117 -12.42 1.98 23.00
C LEU A 117 -12.85 0.53 22.77
N SER A 118 -13.87 0.08 23.48
CA SER A 118 -14.45 -1.27 23.32
C SER A 118 -15.89 -1.12 22.83
N LEU A 119 -16.18 -1.68 21.67
CA LEU A 119 -17.49 -1.64 21.01
C LEU A 119 -18.03 -3.06 20.83
N THR A 120 -19.29 -3.25 21.14
CA THR A 120 -20.04 -4.42 20.66
C THR A 120 -20.36 -4.26 19.18
N GLY A 121 -20.71 -5.35 18.50
CA GLY A 121 -21.18 -5.26 17.11
C GLY A 121 -22.39 -4.34 16.96
N THR A 122 -23.30 -4.31 17.92
CA THR A 122 -24.43 -3.38 17.94
C THR A 122 -23.97 -1.92 18.05
N ASP A 123 -22.99 -1.62 18.90
CA ASP A 123 -22.43 -0.26 18.98
C ASP A 123 -21.86 0.17 17.64
N LEU A 124 -21.06 -0.70 17.01
CA LEU A 124 -20.47 -0.42 15.69
C LEU A 124 -21.55 -0.24 14.62
N GLN A 125 -22.56 -1.11 14.59
CA GLN A 125 -23.69 -1.01 13.67
C GLN A 125 -24.39 0.36 13.80
N ASN A 126 -24.64 0.80 15.04
CA ASN A 126 -25.26 2.11 15.29
C ASN A 126 -24.39 3.27 14.82
N VAL A 127 -23.07 3.23 15.08
CA VAL A 127 -22.13 4.24 14.61
C VAL A 127 -22.11 4.30 13.07
N LEU A 128 -22.01 3.14 12.40
CA LEU A 128 -21.97 3.06 10.94
C LEU A 128 -23.27 3.58 10.32
N VAL A 129 -24.41 3.18 10.84
CA VAL A 129 -25.71 3.68 10.37
C VAL A 129 -25.77 5.20 10.51
N LYS A 130 -25.35 5.74 11.65
CA LYS A 130 -25.39 7.17 11.91
C LYS A 130 -24.45 7.96 11.00
N LEU A 131 -23.26 7.42 10.72
CA LEU A 131 -22.31 8.00 9.76
C LEU A 131 -22.92 8.03 8.35
N LEU A 132 -23.57 6.95 7.91
CA LEU A 132 -24.23 6.89 6.60
C LEU A 132 -25.45 7.84 6.52
N GLU A 133 -26.25 7.93 7.57
CA GLU A 133 -27.35 8.92 7.64
C GLU A 133 -26.82 10.36 7.52
N THR A 134 -25.67 10.64 8.15
CA THR A 134 -25.02 11.94 8.05
C THR A 134 -24.49 12.17 6.64
N LEU A 135 -23.80 11.19 6.06
CA LEU A 135 -23.29 11.24 4.69
C LEU A 135 -24.41 11.50 3.67
N LYS A 136 -25.55 10.82 3.83
CA LYS A 136 -26.73 11.01 2.97
C LYS A 136 -27.17 12.47 2.88
N ASN A 137 -27.01 13.23 3.98
CA ASN A 137 -27.42 14.64 4.09
C ASN A 137 -26.25 15.61 3.86
N ASP A 138 -25.03 15.11 3.65
CA ASP A 138 -23.84 15.91 3.40
C ASP A 138 -23.45 15.88 1.92
N GLN A 139 -24.13 16.71 1.13
CA GLN A 139 -23.92 16.77 -0.32
C GLN A 139 -22.48 17.14 -0.67
N THR A 140 -21.82 17.99 0.12
CA THR A 140 -20.42 18.40 -0.11
C THR A 140 -19.49 17.20 -0.09
N THR A 141 -19.59 16.35 0.95
CA THR A 141 -18.77 15.14 1.06
C THR A 141 -19.15 14.12 -0.02
N VAL A 142 -20.45 13.94 -0.33
CA VAL A 142 -20.91 13.04 -1.41
C VAL A 142 -20.36 13.47 -2.77
N ASP A 143 -20.39 14.76 -3.07
CA ASP A 143 -19.87 15.28 -4.35
C ASP A 143 -18.35 15.04 -4.47
N LYS A 144 -17.61 15.23 -3.38
CA LYS A 144 -16.16 14.97 -3.34
C LYS A 144 -15.82 13.49 -3.51
N LEU A 145 -16.56 12.61 -2.86
CA LEU A 145 -16.43 11.17 -3.06
C LEU A 145 -16.75 10.75 -4.50
N ASN A 146 -17.79 11.33 -5.09
CA ASN A 146 -18.13 11.07 -6.48
C ASN A 146 -17.09 11.63 -7.47
N GLU A 147 -16.44 12.74 -7.17
CA GLU A 147 -15.29 13.25 -7.91
C GLU A 147 -14.13 12.25 -7.88
N TYR A 148 -13.80 11.72 -6.70
CA TYR A 148 -12.77 10.70 -6.52
C TYR A 148 -13.08 9.40 -7.28
N LEU A 149 -14.33 8.91 -7.23
CA LEU A 149 -14.77 7.72 -7.96
C LEU A 149 -14.64 7.86 -9.47
N LYS A 150 -14.95 9.06 -10.02
CA LYS A 150 -14.78 9.34 -11.45
C LYS A 150 -13.33 9.20 -11.90
N ILE A 151 -12.38 9.60 -11.07
CA ILE A 151 -10.96 9.50 -11.38
C ILE A 151 -10.54 8.04 -11.49
N GLN A 152 -11.15 7.16 -10.69
CA GLN A 152 -10.91 5.72 -10.76
C GLN A 152 -11.61 5.03 -11.96
N LYS A 153 -12.18 5.81 -12.89
CA LYS A 153 -13.02 5.29 -13.98
C LYS A 153 -14.19 4.42 -13.49
N ASN A 154 -14.54 4.53 -12.24
CA ASN A 154 -15.68 3.85 -11.67
C ASN A 154 -16.94 4.62 -12.07
N SER A 155 -17.79 4.01 -12.89
CA SER A 155 -19.06 4.60 -13.31
C SER A 155 -20.09 4.68 -12.18
N ALA A 156 -19.84 4.00 -11.06
CA ALA A 156 -20.70 4.05 -9.88
C ALA A 156 -20.69 5.46 -9.28
N LYS A 157 -21.86 5.96 -8.93
CA LYS A 157 -22.01 7.20 -8.16
C LYS A 157 -22.62 6.87 -6.82
N ILE A 158 -22.12 7.49 -5.77
CA ILE A 158 -22.76 7.44 -4.46
C ILE A 158 -24.02 8.28 -4.54
N THR A 159 -25.17 7.65 -4.37
CA THR A 159 -26.50 8.26 -4.39
C THR A 159 -27.19 8.05 -3.05
N ALA A 160 -28.17 8.89 -2.74
CA ALA A 160 -28.98 8.73 -1.53
C ALA A 160 -29.65 7.33 -1.44
N SER A 161 -30.08 6.78 -2.58
CA SER A 161 -30.67 5.43 -2.62
C SER A 161 -29.66 4.35 -2.24
N GLN A 162 -28.44 4.42 -2.78
CA GLN A 162 -27.38 3.44 -2.42
C GLN A 162 -26.98 3.56 -0.96
N ILE A 163 -26.98 4.78 -0.39
CA ILE A 163 -26.76 4.97 1.04
C ILE A 163 -27.88 4.35 1.84
N ASP A 164 -29.16 4.52 1.42
CA ASP A 164 -30.30 3.88 2.07
C ASP A 164 -30.22 2.35 2.03
N ASP A 165 -29.83 1.79 0.88
CA ASP A 165 -29.64 0.35 0.72
C ASP A 165 -28.52 -0.16 1.63
N ALA A 166 -27.41 0.57 1.74
CA ALA A 166 -26.32 0.25 2.66
C ALA A 166 -26.77 0.33 4.13
N ILE A 167 -27.51 1.36 4.51
CA ILE A 167 -28.09 1.49 5.87
C ILE A 167 -28.98 0.30 6.17
N LYS A 168 -29.83 -0.09 5.23
CA LYS A 168 -30.71 -1.24 5.39
C LYS A 168 -29.91 -2.53 5.53
N SER A 169 -28.94 -2.75 4.65
CA SER A 169 -28.07 -3.94 4.72
C SER A 169 -27.36 -4.06 6.07
N ILE A 170 -26.81 -2.95 6.59
CA ILE A 170 -26.16 -2.93 7.91
C ILE A 170 -27.17 -3.23 9.02
N LYS A 171 -28.38 -2.68 8.99
CA LYS A 171 -29.41 -2.91 10.01
C LYS A 171 -29.95 -4.34 10.01
N ASP A 172 -30.03 -4.96 8.84
CA ASP A 172 -30.54 -6.31 8.65
C ASP A 172 -29.44 -7.39 8.88
N ASP A 173 -28.18 -6.98 8.99
CA ASP A 173 -27.04 -7.89 9.21
C ASP A 173 -26.99 -8.37 10.66
N THR A 174 -27.32 -9.64 10.86
CA THR A 174 -27.30 -10.29 12.16
C THR A 174 -25.92 -10.70 12.64
N ASP A 175 -24.93 -10.75 11.73
CA ASP A 175 -23.57 -11.17 12.04
C ASP A 175 -22.83 -10.12 12.89
N PHE A 176 -23.33 -8.88 12.95
CA PHE A 176 -22.79 -7.87 13.85
C PHE A 176 -22.97 -8.20 15.33
N SER A 177 -24.04 -8.91 15.71
CA SER A 177 -24.40 -9.11 17.11
C SER A 177 -23.33 -9.80 17.95
N ASP A 178 -22.56 -10.69 17.33
CA ASP A 178 -21.55 -11.51 18.00
C ASP A 178 -20.13 -10.96 17.85
N LYS A 179 -19.97 -9.83 17.15
CA LYS A 179 -18.67 -9.20 16.92
C LYS A 179 -18.32 -8.22 18.03
N ASN A 180 -17.07 -8.24 18.43
CA ASN A 180 -16.49 -7.26 19.33
C ASN A 180 -15.33 -6.55 18.63
N PHE A 181 -15.23 -5.25 18.88
CA PHE A 181 -14.18 -4.40 18.31
C PHE A 181 -13.50 -3.65 19.45
N GLU A 182 -12.20 -3.71 19.49
CA GLU A 182 -11.40 -2.91 20.39
C GLU A 182 -10.42 -2.06 19.60
N ILE A 183 -10.34 -0.78 19.91
CA ILE A 183 -9.40 0.15 19.31
C ILE A 183 -8.59 0.76 20.45
N ALA A 184 -7.29 0.48 20.50
CA ALA A 184 -6.39 1.03 21.49
C ALA A 184 -5.37 1.95 20.84
N VAL A 185 -5.25 3.16 21.38
CA VAL A 185 -4.25 4.15 20.95
C VAL A 185 -3.29 4.38 22.11
N TYR A 186 -2.01 4.19 21.85
CA TYR A 186 -0.95 4.40 22.83
C TYR A 186 -0.09 5.61 22.46
N GLN A 187 0.35 6.31 23.47
CA GLN A 187 1.24 7.45 23.34
C GLN A 187 2.41 7.34 24.32
N LYS A 188 3.54 7.88 23.87
CA LYS A 188 4.73 8.11 24.68
C LYS A 188 5.15 9.55 24.51
N ASN A 189 5.37 10.28 25.62
CA ASN A 189 5.73 11.72 25.59
C ASN A 189 4.76 12.60 24.79
N ARG A 190 3.48 12.26 24.74
CA ARG A 190 2.38 12.89 23.96
C ARG A 190 2.38 12.56 22.47
N ASP A 191 3.33 11.78 21.96
CA ASP A 191 3.33 11.32 20.58
C ASP A 191 2.58 9.99 20.48
N VAL A 192 1.68 9.88 19.52
CA VAL A 192 1.02 8.61 19.20
C VAL A 192 2.06 7.67 18.58
N CYS A 193 2.28 6.55 19.23
CA CYS A 193 3.29 5.57 18.84
C CYS A 193 2.74 4.19 18.49
N LYS A 194 1.50 3.87 18.91
CA LYS A 194 0.89 2.58 18.59
C LYS A 194 -0.63 2.70 18.47
N LEU A 195 -1.19 2.07 17.44
CA LEU A 195 -2.61 1.84 17.24
C LEU A 195 -2.83 0.34 17.14
N VAL A 196 -3.77 -0.19 17.89
CA VAL A 196 -4.20 -1.60 17.82
C VAL A 196 -5.69 -1.65 17.55
N ILE A 197 -6.09 -2.42 16.57
CA ILE A 197 -7.49 -2.71 16.25
C ILE A 197 -7.68 -4.21 16.38
N GLU A 198 -8.46 -4.61 17.37
CA GLU A 198 -8.81 -6.01 17.58
C GLU A 198 -10.25 -6.26 17.13
N THR A 199 -10.42 -7.31 16.34
CA THR A 199 -11.71 -7.82 15.90
C THR A 199 -11.90 -9.26 16.39
N THR A 200 -13.05 -9.86 16.14
CA THR A 200 -13.24 -11.31 16.37
C THR A 200 -12.31 -12.16 15.49
N GLU A 201 -11.93 -11.67 14.33
CA GLU A 201 -11.17 -12.42 13.31
C GLU A 201 -9.65 -12.26 13.44
N GLY A 202 -9.20 -11.10 13.93
CA GLY A 202 -7.76 -10.84 14.01
C GLY A 202 -7.42 -9.52 14.67
N THR A 203 -6.13 -9.23 14.71
CA THR A 203 -5.56 -8.02 15.28
C THR A 203 -4.72 -7.29 14.24
N ILE A 204 -5.02 -6.01 14.01
CA ILE A 204 -4.17 -5.10 13.24
C ILE A 204 -3.41 -4.24 14.24
N ALA A 205 -2.09 -4.14 14.10
CA ALA A 205 -1.28 -3.21 14.86
C ALA A 205 -0.46 -2.32 13.94
N ILE A 206 -0.42 -1.03 14.28
CA ILE A 206 0.45 -0.04 13.63
C ILE A 206 1.32 0.54 14.72
N GLU A 207 2.62 0.37 14.62
CA GLU A 207 3.59 0.87 15.58
C GLU A 207 4.56 1.83 14.90
N LYS A 208 4.83 2.96 15.56
CA LYS A 208 5.81 3.95 15.13
C LYS A 208 6.84 4.12 16.24
N LYS A 209 8.10 3.96 15.90
CA LYS A 209 9.23 4.16 16.79
C LYS A 209 10.19 5.19 16.19
N ILE A 210 10.56 6.18 16.98
CA ILE A 210 11.55 7.18 16.60
C ILE A 210 12.72 7.05 17.59
N GLU A 211 13.90 6.81 17.07
CA GLU A 211 15.16 6.72 17.83
C GLU A 211 16.23 7.58 17.16
N GLY A 212 16.47 8.76 17.74
CA GLY A 212 17.39 9.73 17.14
C GLY A 212 16.93 10.09 15.72
N ASN A 213 17.80 9.84 14.74
CA ASN A 213 17.60 10.14 13.33
C ASN A 213 16.96 9.00 12.52
N GLN A 214 16.38 8.03 13.22
CA GLN A 214 15.72 6.87 12.59
C GLN A 214 14.25 6.84 12.96
N GLN A 215 13.41 6.47 12.00
CA GLN A 215 12.00 6.20 12.21
C GLN A 215 11.66 4.81 11.67
N ASN A 216 11.06 3.99 12.50
CA ASN A 216 10.51 2.70 12.11
C ASN A 216 8.99 2.72 12.22
N ILE A 217 8.30 2.24 11.19
CA ILE A 217 6.86 2.05 11.16
C ILE A 217 6.63 0.58 10.85
N VAL A 218 5.86 -0.10 11.70
CA VAL A 218 5.47 -1.50 11.50
C VAL A 218 3.95 -1.57 11.44
N VAL A 219 3.44 -2.22 10.40
CA VAL A 219 2.02 -2.58 10.26
C VAL A 219 1.95 -4.09 10.26
N SER A 220 1.17 -4.67 11.16
CA SER A 220 1.00 -6.12 11.24
C SER A 220 -0.47 -6.50 11.31
N TYR A 221 -0.79 -7.65 10.75
CA TYR A 221 -2.07 -8.33 10.89
C TYR A 221 -1.82 -9.75 11.36
N GLU A 222 -2.54 -10.18 12.39
CA GLU A 222 -2.46 -11.52 12.96
C GLU A 222 -3.86 -12.10 13.10
N MET A 223 -4.12 -13.28 12.52
CA MET A 223 -5.41 -13.96 12.61
C MET A 223 -5.58 -14.62 13.98
N LYS A 224 -6.77 -14.49 14.57
CA LYS A 224 -7.07 -15.09 15.90
C LYS A 224 -7.28 -16.60 15.87
N GLU A 225 -7.93 -17.11 14.83
CA GLU A 225 -8.21 -18.54 14.70
C GLU A 225 -6.94 -19.33 14.37
N ASP A 226 -6.05 -18.72 13.61
CA ASP A 226 -4.77 -19.29 13.26
C ASP A 226 -3.64 -18.33 13.62
N LYS A 227 -3.13 -18.45 14.84
CA LYS A 227 -2.03 -17.61 15.35
C LYS A 227 -0.72 -17.74 14.55
N LYS A 228 -0.64 -18.69 13.62
CA LYS A 228 0.51 -18.86 12.72
C LYS A 228 0.40 -17.98 11.47
N SER A 229 -0.81 -17.54 11.11
CA SER A 229 -1.00 -16.62 9.99
C SER A 229 -0.76 -15.18 10.42
N LYS A 230 0.35 -14.64 9.96
CA LYS A 230 0.76 -13.25 10.24
C LYS A 230 1.32 -12.60 8.99
N ILE A 231 0.90 -11.37 8.76
CA ILE A 231 1.50 -10.49 7.76
C ILE A 231 2.06 -9.28 8.49
N SER A 232 3.32 -8.93 8.22
CA SER A 232 3.96 -7.77 8.80
C SER A 232 4.69 -7.00 7.70
N PHE A 233 4.43 -5.71 7.63
CA PHE A 233 5.16 -4.78 6.79
C PHE A 233 5.91 -3.80 7.69
N SER A 234 7.20 -3.64 7.50
CA SER A 234 8.00 -2.63 8.18
C SER A 234 8.64 -1.66 7.20
N ALA A 235 8.69 -0.39 7.60
CA ALA A 235 9.38 0.67 6.88
C ALA A 235 10.33 1.38 7.86
N ASN A 236 11.63 1.33 7.57
CA ASN A 236 12.66 1.99 8.36
C ASN A 236 13.28 3.11 7.53
N PHE A 237 13.27 4.31 8.09
CA PHE A 237 13.85 5.51 7.52
C PHE A 237 15.02 5.98 8.36
N GLU A 238 16.16 6.22 7.73
CA GLU A 238 17.36 6.73 8.37
C GLU A 238 17.75 8.10 7.83
N ASN A 239 18.48 8.87 8.61
CA ASN A 239 18.99 10.21 8.27
C ASN A 239 17.92 11.27 8.01
N LEU A 240 16.78 11.18 8.67
CA LEU A 240 15.66 12.12 8.50
C LEU A 240 15.99 13.58 8.86
N GLU A 241 16.97 13.83 9.75
CA GLU A 241 17.34 15.18 10.15
C GLU A 241 18.08 15.94 9.05
N SER A 242 18.90 15.26 8.24
CA SER A 242 19.69 15.91 7.21
C SER A 242 18.90 16.21 5.94
N LEU A 243 17.84 15.44 5.65
CA LEU A 243 17.07 15.46 4.40
C LEU A 243 17.94 15.40 3.11
N GLN A 244 19.25 15.16 3.25
CA GLN A 244 20.18 15.12 2.13
C GLN A 244 20.44 13.70 1.62
N ASN A 245 20.39 12.73 2.54
CA ASN A 245 20.58 11.33 2.22
C ASN A 245 19.64 10.50 3.11
N ILE A 246 18.47 10.17 2.62
CA ILE A 246 17.51 9.35 3.33
C ILE A 246 17.68 7.91 2.87
N LYS A 247 17.91 6.99 3.81
CA LYS A 247 17.85 5.55 3.55
C LYS A 247 16.49 5.02 3.93
N GLU A 248 15.89 4.30 3.03
CA GLU A 248 14.60 3.66 3.21
C GLU A 248 14.76 2.15 3.09
N ASN A 249 14.36 1.43 4.12
CA ASN A 249 14.38 -0.02 4.11
C ASN A 249 12.96 -0.53 4.40
N TYR A 250 12.46 -1.39 3.53
CA TYR A 250 11.14 -1.98 3.63
C TYR A 250 11.26 -3.50 3.74
N GLU A 251 10.45 -4.08 4.58
CA GLU A 251 10.40 -5.53 4.74
C GLU A 251 8.95 -5.99 4.85
N LEU A 252 8.56 -6.95 4.01
CA LEU A 252 7.28 -7.64 4.09
C LEU A 252 7.55 -9.07 4.52
N ILE A 253 6.98 -9.47 5.64
CA ILE A 253 7.04 -10.83 6.17
C ILE A 253 5.63 -11.41 6.13
N MET A 254 5.49 -12.57 5.49
CA MET A 254 4.26 -13.36 5.50
C MET A 254 4.57 -14.71 6.12
N SER A 255 3.86 -15.04 7.20
CA SER A 255 3.88 -16.36 7.82
C SER A 255 2.51 -16.99 7.54
N LEU A 256 2.51 -18.09 6.82
CA LEU A 256 1.31 -18.83 6.45
C LEU A 256 1.42 -20.24 6.99
N PRO A 257 0.34 -20.87 7.48
CA PRO A 257 0.38 -22.27 7.85
C PRO A 257 0.60 -23.11 6.58
N GLU A 258 1.46 -24.09 6.67
CA GLU A 258 1.54 -25.12 5.62
C GLU A 258 0.17 -25.79 5.45
N VAL A 259 -0.36 -25.78 4.25
CA VAL A 259 -1.55 -26.57 3.91
C VAL A 259 -1.10 -28.03 3.87
N ALA A 260 -1.26 -28.73 4.99
CA ALA A 260 -0.95 -30.15 5.06
C ALA A 260 -1.85 -30.93 4.09
N GLU A 261 -1.32 -31.28 2.94
CA GLU A 261 -1.87 -32.38 2.16
C GLU A 261 -1.70 -33.66 2.98
N SER A 262 -2.74 -34.00 3.75
CA SER A 262 -2.91 -35.27 4.47
C SER A 262 -1.70 -35.83 5.23
N SER A 263 -1.33 -35.25 6.37
CA SER A 263 -0.49 -35.97 7.33
C SER A 263 -1.01 -35.80 8.76
N THR A 264 -1.01 -36.90 9.48
CA THR A 264 -1.52 -37.07 10.87
C THR A 264 -0.55 -36.52 11.93
N THR A 265 0.34 -35.57 11.59
CA THR A 265 1.30 -34.96 12.51
C THR A 265 0.85 -33.56 12.93
N THR A 266 0.77 -33.33 14.23
CA THR A 266 0.28 -32.13 14.90
C THR A 266 1.26 -30.94 14.91
N ASP A 267 2.45 -31.06 14.33
CA ASP A 267 3.41 -29.97 14.15
C ASP A 267 3.41 -29.53 12.69
N VAL A 268 2.58 -28.54 12.37
CA VAL A 268 2.60 -27.86 11.08
C VAL A 268 3.60 -26.71 11.22
N ASP A 269 4.74 -26.84 10.55
CA ASP A 269 5.68 -25.74 10.38
C ASP A 269 5.02 -24.62 9.55
N SER A 270 5.26 -23.38 9.92
CA SER A 270 4.79 -22.24 9.13
C SER A 270 5.84 -21.88 8.08
N GLU A 271 5.44 -21.79 6.83
CA GLU A 271 6.28 -21.20 5.79
C GLU A 271 6.39 -19.69 6.02
N VAL A 272 7.62 -19.19 6.07
CA VAL A 272 7.88 -17.75 6.24
C VAL A 272 8.49 -17.19 4.96
N VAL A 273 7.76 -16.33 4.29
CA VAL A 273 8.22 -15.62 3.09
C VAL A 273 8.62 -14.19 3.48
N VAL A 274 9.82 -13.78 3.11
CA VAL A 274 10.36 -12.45 3.43
C VAL A 274 10.78 -11.73 2.15
N TYR A 275 10.18 -10.57 1.92
CA TYR A 275 10.58 -9.64 0.86
C TYR A 275 11.22 -8.41 1.47
N LYS A 276 12.39 -8.02 0.99
CA LYS A 276 13.10 -6.81 1.42
C LYS A 276 13.34 -5.90 0.23
N PHE A 277 13.11 -4.61 0.47
CA PHE A 277 13.37 -3.56 -0.49
C PHE A 277 14.16 -2.43 0.20
N SER A 278 15.18 -1.92 -0.44
CA SER A 278 15.94 -0.77 0.07
C SER A 278 16.10 0.31 -0.99
N ASN A 279 16.06 1.56 -0.54
CA ASN A 279 16.19 2.73 -1.38
C ASN A 279 17.11 3.76 -0.68
N ASP A 280 18.07 4.30 -1.43
CA ASP A 280 18.93 5.41 -0.99
C ASP A 280 18.53 6.66 -1.77
N VAL A 281 17.91 7.62 -1.09
CA VAL A 281 17.47 8.89 -1.69
C VAL A 281 18.46 9.98 -1.33
N ASN A 282 19.14 10.50 -2.34
CA ASN A 282 20.07 11.61 -2.19
C ASN A 282 19.46 12.87 -2.82
N PHE A 283 19.25 13.89 -2.00
CA PHE A 283 18.85 15.22 -2.48
C PHE A 283 20.09 16.04 -2.77
N THR A 284 20.21 16.55 -3.96
CA THR A 284 21.34 17.39 -4.41
C THR A 284 20.84 18.51 -5.30
N ASP A 285 21.45 19.67 -5.17
CA ASP A 285 21.11 20.86 -5.95
C ASP A 285 21.54 20.73 -7.43
N SER A 286 22.31 19.69 -7.79
CA SER A 286 22.91 19.50 -9.10
C SER A 286 22.77 18.09 -9.68
N ALA A 287 21.65 17.40 -9.38
CA ALA A 287 21.41 16.09 -9.96
C ALA A 287 21.31 16.18 -11.49
N THR A 288 22.20 15.47 -12.18
CA THR A 288 22.16 15.35 -13.64
C THR A 288 21.61 13.99 -14.00
N VAL A 289 20.47 13.96 -14.68
CA VAL A 289 19.90 12.74 -15.26
C VAL A 289 20.12 12.78 -16.75
N GLU A 290 20.93 11.85 -17.27
CA GLU A 290 21.22 11.71 -18.69
C GLU A 290 19.94 11.35 -19.46
N ASP A 291 19.70 12.01 -20.59
CA ASP A 291 18.55 11.76 -21.45
C ASP A 291 18.58 10.35 -22.06
N PHE A 292 17.40 9.84 -22.45
CA PHE A 292 17.32 8.61 -23.23
C PHE A 292 17.89 8.82 -24.62
N SER A 293 18.74 7.89 -25.08
CA SER A 293 19.36 7.89 -26.40
C SER A 293 19.42 6.46 -26.94
N SER A 294 19.68 6.29 -28.22
CA SER A 294 19.88 4.97 -28.83
C SER A 294 21.04 4.19 -28.22
N ASP A 295 22.00 4.88 -27.59
CA ASP A 295 23.16 4.25 -26.96
C ASP A 295 22.83 3.65 -25.59
N ASN A 296 21.92 4.28 -24.81
CA ASN A 296 21.62 3.93 -23.45
C ASN A 296 20.21 3.36 -23.24
N SER A 297 19.35 3.38 -24.27
CA SER A 297 17.96 2.92 -24.14
C SER A 297 17.43 2.21 -25.39
N LEU A 298 16.40 1.40 -25.17
CA LEU A 298 15.57 0.75 -26.15
C LEU A 298 14.15 1.26 -25.93
N MET A 299 13.63 2.05 -26.87
CA MET A 299 12.29 2.60 -26.81
C MET A 299 11.29 1.57 -27.32
N LEU A 300 10.47 0.98 -26.46
CA LEU A 300 9.46 -0.02 -26.85
C LEU A 300 8.43 0.55 -27.84
N THR A 301 8.20 1.85 -27.76
CA THR A 301 7.27 2.56 -28.66
C THR A 301 7.75 2.70 -30.11
N ASP A 302 9.01 2.33 -30.39
CA ASP A 302 9.58 2.29 -31.75
C ASP A 302 9.35 0.92 -32.43
N TYR A 303 8.77 -0.04 -31.73
CA TYR A 303 8.51 -1.41 -32.19
C TYR A 303 7.03 -1.65 -32.41
N ASP A 304 6.68 -2.62 -33.26
CA ASP A 304 5.32 -3.11 -33.40
C ASP A 304 4.95 -4.05 -32.23
N SER A 305 3.66 -4.38 -32.12
CA SER A 305 3.11 -5.24 -31.04
C SER A 305 3.77 -6.61 -30.97
N ASP A 306 4.04 -7.23 -32.13
CA ASP A 306 4.66 -8.57 -32.18
C ASP A 306 6.12 -8.52 -31.68
N GLN A 307 6.85 -7.48 -32.04
CA GLN A 307 8.22 -7.27 -31.57
C GLN A 307 8.26 -7.00 -30.08
N VAL A 308 7.32 -6.19 -29.56
CA VAL A 308 7.19 -5.93 -28.11
C VAL A 308 6.83 -7.20 -27.37
N SER A 309 5.85 -7.97 -27.84
CA SER A 309 5.44 -9.24 -27.24
C SER A 309 6.59 -10.25 -27.19
N ASN A 310 7.32 -10.42 -28.30
CA ASN A 310 8.49 -11.29 -28.36
C ASN A 310 9.60 -10.84 -27.40
N PHE A 311 9.82 -9.54 -27.28
CA PHE A 311 10.79 -8.99 -26.34
C PHE A 311 10.38 -9.25 -24.89
N LEU A 312 9.10 -9.01 -24.52
CA LEU A 312 8.59 -9.24 -23.17
C LEU A 312 8.66 -10.73 -22.78
N ASN A 313 8.30 -11.64 -23.70
CA ASN A 313 8.42 -13.08 -23.49
C ASN A 313 9.88 -13.48 -23.22
N ALA A 314 10.84 -12.98 -24.00
CA ALA A 314 12.26 -13.23 -23.79
C ALA A 314 12.77 -12.67 -22.44
N VAL A 315 12.23 -11.53 -21.99
CA VAL A 315 12.51 -10.97 -20.65
C VAL A 315 11.98 -11.88 -19.55
N VAL A 316 10.74 -12.35 -19.68
CA VAL A 316 10.10 -13.26 -18.70
C VAL A 316 10.88 -14.57 -18.63
N GLU A 317 11.22 -15.19 -19.76
CA GLU A 317 12.05 -16.40 -19.80
C GLU A 317 13.38 -16.19 -19.10
N ARG A 318 14.04 -15.05 -19.38
CA ARG A 318 15.36 -14.74 -18.78
C ARG A 318 15.28 -14.54 -17.28
N ILE A 319 14.22 -13.87 -16.79
CA ILE A 319 13.98 -13.70 -15.36
C ILE A 319 13.68 -15.05 -14.70
N SER A 320 12.89 -15.90 -15.34
CA SER A 320 12.58 -17.25 -14.85
C SER A 320 13.84 -18.12 -14.75
N GLU A 321 14.70 -18.13 -15.79
CA GLU A 321 15.98 -18.85 -15.75
C GLU A 321 16.88 -18.38 -14.59
N VAL A 322 16.94 -17.05 -14.35
CA VAL A 322 17.73 -16.49 -13.24
C VAL A 322 17.12 -16.89 -11.91
N ASN A 323 15.81 -16.88 -11.79
CA ASN A 323 15.11 -17.28 -10.57
C ASN A 323 15.33 -18.77 -10.27
N GLU A 324 15.18 -19.66 -11.25
CA GLU A 324 15.44 -21.09 -11.11
C GLU A 324 16.91 -21.39 -10.69
N GLN A 325 17.87 -20.72 -11.33
CA GLN A 325 19.28 -20.88 -10.96
C GLN A 325 19.56 -20.40 -9.53
N GLN A 326 18.87 -19.37 -9.06
CA GLN A 326 19.04 -18.85 -7.71
C GLN A 326 18.31 -19.71 -6.68
N MET A 327 17.12 -20.24 -7.01
CA MET A 327 16.38 -21.17 -6.16
C MET A 327 17.13 -22.49 -6.01
N GLY A 328 17.70 -23.03 -7.09
CA GLY A 328 18.54 -24.23 -7.02
C GLY A 328 19.81 -24.05 -6.17
N GLN A 329 20.40 -22.86 -6.12
CA GLN A 329 21.52 -22.55 -5.22
C GLN A 329 21.11 -22.49 -3.75
N LEU A 330 19.84 -22.23 -3.46
CA LEU A 330 19.27 -22.19 -2.11
C LEU A 330 18.76 -23.56 -1.64
N GLY A 331 18.80 -24.60 -2.49
CA GLY A 331 18.32 -25.94 -2.17
C GLY A 331 16.79 -26.04 -2.05
N LEU A 332 16.08 -25.10 -2.68
CA LEU A 332 14.62 -25.06 -2.77
C LEU A 332 14.20 -25.62 -4.14
N GLU A 333 14.29 -26.95 -4.31
CA GLU A 333 13.71 -27.66 -5.47
C GLU A 333 12.31 -28.20 -5.13
#